data_2c6ff1b43b2fa1fc2c1e372d3ad8d2d4
#
_entry.id   2c6ff1b43b2fa1fc2c1e372d3ad8d2d4
#
_cell.length_a   1.000
_cell.length_b   1.000
_cell.length_c   1.000
_cell.angle_alpha   90.00
_cell.angle_beta   90.00
_cell.angle_gamma   90.00
#
_symmetry.space_group_name_H-M   'P 1'
#
loop_
_entity.id
_entity.type
_entity.pdbx_description
1 polymer ?
#
loop_
_entity_poly.entity_id
_entity_poly.type
_entity_poly.pdbx_seq_one_letter_code
_entity_poly.pdbx_strand_id
1 'polypeptide(L)'
;SAAGFGLPVVASMGWMLAAGFAAGLSLRVADILGTPVPDLEARAAQVGSAGLLVPLPYFWATLGGSALFLAVAWVAVRLWLRARRLSVRQQAPVAELYGVTGGTSDPRWPRVVQIARTRGMAMASDDAERFAGHVHAVTLLLVFAATAVYFVNDRVPLWDWASPATTFGTLVLGGFALALVLLGRSAYRNAQLRRTIGILWDLATFWPRASHPLAPPCYCERALPDLICRIRVTEGPDRRVVLSAHSQGTVIAAALVLQLEDEERERVRLLTYGSPLRRLYAGAFPAWFGPSTLETIGRLLLPGAT
;
A
#
# COMPACT_ATOMS: atom_id res chain seq x y z
N SER A 1 -12.05 4.62 14.65
CA SER A 1 -11.55 4.13 13.35
C SER A 1 -10.52 5.12 12.84
N ALA A 2 -9.33 4.61 12.46
CA ALA A 2 -8.25 5.41 11.89
C ALA A 2 -8.52 5.76 10.41
N ALA A 3 -9.78 5.88 10.00
CA ALA A 3 -10.18 6.24 8.66
C ALA A 3 -9.60 7.62 8.30
N GLY A 4 -8.71 7.65 7.32
CA GLY A 4 -8.02 8.85 6.86
C GLY A 4 -6.52 8.92 7.18
N PHE A 5 -6.02 8.13 8.10
CA PHE A 5 -4.58 8.11 8.43
C PHE A 5 -3.76 7.08 7.62
N GLY A 6 -4.40 6.23 6.83
CA GLY A 6 -3.70 5.18 6.08
C GLY A 6 -2.65 5.73 5.11
N LEU A 7 -2.99 6.77 4.33
CA LEU A 7 -2.05 7.36 3.37
C LEU A 7 -0.85 8.04 4.05
N PRO A 8 -1.03 8.93 5.05
CA PRO A 8 0.08 9.49 5.81
C PRO A 8 0.97 8.43 6.46
N VAL A 9 0.37 7.37 7.02
CA VAL A 9 1.11 6.25 7.63
C VAL A 9 2.00 5.55 6.59
N VAL A 10 1.46 5.17 5.44
CA VAL A 10 2.21 4.51 4.37
C VAL A 10 3.31 5.42 3.81
N ALA A 11 3.00 6.70 3.60
CA ALA A 11 3.96 7.67 3.07
C ALA A 11 5.13 7.89 4.04
N SER A 12 4.87 8.07 5.33
CA SER A 12 5.91 8.25 6.34
C SER A 12 6.75 7.00 6.57
N MET A 13 6.14 5.80 6.55
CA MET A 13 6.88 4.54 6.59
C MET A 13 7.79 4.38 5.37
N GLY A 14 7.28 4.72 4.16
CA GLY A 14 8.08 4.72 2.95
C GLY A 14 9.27 5.67 3.02
N TRP A 15 9.05 6.87 3.54
CA TRP A 15 10.11 7.85 3.74
C TRP A 15 11.17 7.38 4.75
N MET A 16 10.77 6.79 5.88
CA MET A 16 11.69 6.23 6.87
C MET A 16 12.52 5.07 6.32
N LEU A 17 11.91 4.19 5.51
CA LEU A 17 12.64 3.11 4.82
C LEU A 17 13.65 3.67 3.81
N ALA A 18 13.25 4.68 3.04
CA ALA A 18 14.14 5.35 2.09
C ALA A 18 15.32 6.03 2.77
N ALA A 19 15.07 6.73 3.89
CA ALA A 19 16.11 7.35 4.70
C ALA A 19 17.10 6.31 5.28
N GLY A 20 16.57 5.21 5.82
CA GLY A 20 17.38 4.10 6.31
C GLY A 20 18.24 3.45 5.22
N PHE A 21 17.66 3.26 4.03
CA PHE A 21 18.36 2.74 2.86
C PHE A 21 19.49 3.68 2.40
N ALA A 22 19.19 4.97 2.26
CA ALA A 22 20.18 5.98 1.87
C ALA A 22 21.34 6.07 2.89
N ALA A 23 21.02 6.03 4.17
CA ALA A 23 22.01 6.02 5.25
C ALA A 23 22.89 4.76 5.20
N GLY A 24 22.27 3.58 5.03
CA GLY A 24 22.99 2.30 4.92
C GLY A 24 23.89 2.24 3.69
N LEU A 25 23.45 2.78 2.56
CA LEU A 25 24.26 2.90 1.36
C LEU A 25 25.47 3.82 1.59
N SER A 26 25.26 4.97 2.23
CA SER A 26 26.33 5.92 2.56
C SER A 26 27.39 5.30 3.47
N LEU A 27 26.97 4.52 4.48
CA LEU A 27 27.88 3.77 5.33
C LEU A 27 28.71 2.76 4.53
N ARG A 28 28.10 2.02 3.59
CA ARG A 28 28.81 1.04 2.76
C ARG A 28 29.78 1.69 1.78
N VAL A 29 29.41 2.82 1.20
CA VAL A 29 30.33 3.59 0.36
C VAL A 29 31.52 4.07 1.17
N ALA A 30 31.28 4.56 2.40
CA ALA A 30 32.35 4.97 3.30
C ALA A 30 33.26 3.79 3.72
N ASP A 31 32.71 2.61 3.96
CA ASP A 31 33.49 1.38 4.22
C ASP A 31 34.41 0.99 3.05
N ILE A 32 33.95 1.18 1.81
CA ILE A 32 34.71 0.83 0.61
C ILE A 32 35.81 1.85 0.33
N LEU A 33 35.54 3.15 0.53
CA LEU A 33 36.46 4.24 0.25
C LEU A 33 37.41 4.55 1.40
N GLY A 34 37.14 4.00 2.59
CA GLY A 34 37.95 4.22 3.79
C GLY A 34 37.23 3.68 5.04
N THR A 35 37.60 4.18 6.20
CA THR A 35 36.95 3.80 7.46
C THR A 35 35.93 4.86 7.85
N PRO A 36 34.64 4.52 8.08
CA PRO A 36 33.65 5.50 8.51
C PRO A 36 33.97 6.00 9.93
N VAL A 37 33.94 7.31 10.08
CA VAL A 37 34.22 7.99 11.38
C VAL A 37 32.92 8.58 11.90
N PRO A 38 32.45 8.18 13.10
CA PRO A 38 31.10 8.52 13.57
C PRO A 38 30.97 9.93 14.16
N ASP A 39 32.03 10.61 14.52
CA ASP A 39 31.98 11.93 15.15
C ASP A 39 33.18 12.87 14.83
N LEU A 40 33.03 14.15 15.20
CA LEU A 40 34.04 15.17 14.94
C LEU A 40 35.31 15.03 15.81
N GLU A 41 35.18 14.46 17.01
CA GLU A 41 36.33 14.26 17.93
C GLU A 41 37.22 13.14 17.38
N ALA A 42 36.62 12.03 16.95
CA ALA A 42 37.34 10.96 16.28
C ALA A 42 37.99 11.43 14.96
N ARG A 43 37.38 12.39 14.26
CA ARG A 43 37.97 13.03 13.07
C ARG A 43 39.25 13.79 13.40
N ALA A 44 39.24 14.56 14.48
CA ALA A 44 40.43 15.32 14.91
C ALA A 44 41.61 14.39 15.28
N ALA A 45 41.32 13.23 15.86
CA ALA A 45 42.31 12.22 16.20
C ALA A 45 42.84 11.43 14.96
N GLN A 46 42.10 11.41 13.86
CA GLN A 46 42.43 10.66 12.64
C GLN A 46 42.94 11.54 11.49
N VAL A 47 43.38 12.76 11.76
CA VAL A 47 43.98 13.63 10.71
C VAL A 47 45.17 12.92 10.07
N GLY A 48 45.01 12.56 8.78
CA GLY A 48 45.99 11.81 8.00
C GLY A 48 45.67 10.33 7.77
N SER A 49 44.55 9.79 8.31
CA SER A 49 44.06 8.47 8.01
C SER A 49 43.05 8.52 6.86
N ALA A 50 42.75 7.36 6.20
CA ALA A 50 41.73 7.20 5.16
C ALA A 50 40.30 7.20 5.72
N GLY A 51 40.04 7.93 6.81
CA GLY A 51 38.72 7.99 7.45
C GLY A 51 37.75 8.90 6.70
N LEU A 52 36.55 8.42 6.46
CA LEU A 52 35.44 9.19 5.90
C LEU A 52 34.42 9.53 7.01
N LEU A 53 34.14 10.82 7.16
CA LEU A 53 33.15 11.28 8.13
C LEU A 53 31.75 10.93 7.69
N VAL A 54 31.09 10.04 8.43
CA VAL A 54 29.68 9.74 8.25
C VAL A 54 28.91 10.35 9.42
N PRO A 55 27.87 11.15 9.18
CA PRO A 55 27.07 11.72 10.26
C PRO A 55 26.49 10.63 11.16
N LEU A 56 26.63 10.80 12.47
CA LEU A 56 26.15 9.85 13.47
C LEU A 56 24.67 9.44 13.30
N PRO A 57 23.74 10.35 12.92
CA PRO A 57 22.36 9.98 12.64
C PRO A 57 22.19 8.90 11.57
N TYR A 58 23.16 8.68 10.67
CA TYR A 58 23.10 7.66 9.62
C TYR A 58 23.17 6.24 10.20
N PHE A 59 23.93 6.02 11.27
CA PHE A 59 23.94 4.74 11.98
C PHE A 59 22.55 4.42 12.53
N TRP A 60 21.92 5.39 13.19
CA TRP A 60 20.59 5.25 13.76
C TRP A 60 19.50 5.13 12.68
N ALA A 61 19.60 5.89 11.59
CA ALA A 61 18.68 5.78 10.47
C ALA A 61 18.74 4.39 9.80
N THR A 62 19.95 3.82 9.68
CA THR A 62 20.15 2.47 9.15
C THR A 62 19.53 1.41 10.08
N LEU A 63 19.74 1.52 11.37
CA LEU A 63 19.14 0.62 12.37
C LEU A 63 17.62 0.74 12.39
N GLY A 64 17.10 1.97 12.43
CA GLY A 64 15.67 2.25 12.43
C GLY A 64 14.99 1.76 11.15
N GLY A 65 15.58 2.02 9.99
CA GLY A 65 15.11 1.54 8.70
C GLY A 65 15.08 0.02 8.61
N SER A 66 16.12 -0.65 9.12
CA SER A 66 16.21 -2.11 9.16
C SER A 66 15.17 -2.72 10.11
N ALA A 67 15.01 -2.13 11.29
CA ALA A 67 14.00 -2.56 12.26
C ALA A 67 12.59 -2.39 11.70
N LEU A 68 12.30 -1.26 11.05
CA LEU A 68 11.03 -1.02 10.40
C LEU A 68 10.78 -2.03 9.28
N PHE A 69 11.77 -2.32 8.44
CA PHE A 69 11.65 -3.31 7.37
C PHE A 69 11.32 -4.71 7.95
N LEU A 70 12.04 -5.13 8.99
CA LEU A 70 11.79 -6.41 9.64
C LEU A 70 10.41 -6.47 10.29
N ALA A 71 9.96 -5.36 10.91
CA ALA A 71 8.61 -5.27 11.47
C ALA A 71 7.53 -5.38 10.40
N VAL A 72 7.69 -4.70 9.26
CA VAL A 72 6.77 -4.80 8.12
C VAL A 72 6.76 -6.22 7.54
N ALA A 73 7.93 -6.82 7.37
CA ALA A 73 8.04 -8.21 6.90
C ALA A 73 7.36 -9.19 7.88
N TRP A 74 7.56 -9.01 9.17
CA TRP A 74 6.90 -9.81 10.20
C TRP A 74 5.37 -9.67 10.15
N VAL A 75 4.86 -8.45 10.03
CA VAL A 75 3.41 -8.19 9.86
C VAL A 75 2.88 -8.89 8.60
N ALA A 76 3.59 -8.79 7.48
CA ALA A 76 3.20 -9.45 6.23
C ALA A 76 3.11 -10.97 6.40
N VAL A 77 4.09 -11.60 7.07
CA VAL A 77 4.07 -13.04 7.38
C VAL A 77 2.90 -13.38 8.30
N ARG A 78 2.67 -12.59 9.35
CA ARG A 78 1.53 -12.79 10.27
C ARG A 78 0.19 -12.72 9.56
N LEU A 79 -0.01 -11.72 8.70
CA LEU A 79 -1.24 -11.56 7.91
C LEU A 79 -1.41 -12.73 6.92
N TRP A 80 -0.34 -13.17 6.28
CA TRP A 80 -0.37 -14.32 5.37
C TRP A 80 -0.74 -15.62 6.08
N LEU A 81 -0.14 -15.89 7.26
CA LEU A 81 -0.48 -17.07 8.08
C LEU A 81 -1.95 -16.99 8.54
N ARG A 82 -2.41 -15.80 8.95
CA ARG A 82 -3.81 -15.59 9.34
C ARG A 82 -4.75 -15.79 8.16
N ALA A 83 -4.44 -15.25 6.99
CA ALA A 83 -5.22 -15.46 5.77
C ALA A 83 -5.34 -16.95 5.43
N ARG A 84 -4.27 -17.71 5.55
CA ARG A 84 -4.29 -19.18 5.37
C ARG A 84 -5.22 -19.87 6.36
N ARG A 85 -5.13 -19.53 7.65
CA ARG A 85 -6.01 -20.11 8.70
C ARG A 85 -7.47 -19.78 8.46
N LEU A 86 -7.77 -18.53 8.13
CA LEU A 86 -9.12 -18.07 7.83
C LEU A 86 -9.65 -18.74 6.55
N SER A 87 -8.81 -18.92 5.53
CA SER A 87 -9.19 -19.62 4.30
C SER A 87 -9.67 -21.05 4.55
N VAL A 88 -9.00 -21.78 5.44
CA VAL A 88 -9.42 -23.14 5.82
C VAL A 88 -10.74 -23.09 6.59
N ARG A 89 -10.87 -22.19 7.56
CA ARG A 89 -12.11 -22.02 8.35
C ARG A 89 -13.32 -21.63 7.50
N GLN A 90 -13.11 -20.92 6.39
CA GLN A 90 -14.17 -20.48 5.48
C GLN A 90 -14.64 -21.56 4.49
N GLN A 91 -13.98 -22.72 4.41
CA GLN A 91 -14.37 -23.78 3.46
C GLN A 91 -15.75 -24.35 3.77
N ALA A 92 -16.03 -24.68 5.01
CA ALA A 92 -17.33 -25.21 5.41
C ALA A 92 -18.50 -24.20 5.20
N PRO A 93 -18.42 -22.95 5.69
CA PRO A 93 -19.46 -21.96 5.43
C PRO A 93 -19.66 -21.67 3.93
N VAL A 94 -18.60 -21.71 3.12
CA VAL A 94 -18.71 -21.53 1.67
C VAL A 94 -19.36 -22.75 1.01
N ALA A 95 -18.99 -23.98 1.42
CA ALA A 95 -19.59 -25.20 0.90
C ALA A 95 -21.11 -25.22 1.15
N GLU A 96 -21.51 -24.89 2.39
CA GLU A 96 -22.92 -24.76 2.78
C GLU A 96 -23.67 -23.73 1.91
N LEU A 97 -23.10 -22.53 1.75
CA LEU A 97 -23.69 -21.45 0.95
C LEU A 97 -23.94 -21.86 -0.52
N TYR A 98 -23.08 -22.72 -1.07
CA TYR A 98 -23.19 -23.18 -2.47
C TYR A 98 -23.79 -24.58 -2.60
N GLY A 99 -24.34 -25.15 -1.52
CA GLY A 99 -25.00 -26.46 -1.52
C GLY A 99 -24.05 -27.60 -1.91
N VAL A 100 -22.77 -27.51 -1.52
CA VAL A 100 -21.74 -28.52 -1.78
C VAL A 100 -21.65 -29.46 -0.57
N THR A 101 -22.28 -30.62 -0.66
CA THR A 101 -22.37 -31.61 0.45
C THR A 101 -21.34 -32.73 0.36
N GLY A 102 -20.78 -32.97 -0.81
CA GLY A 102 -19.85 -34.08 -1.07
C GLY A 102 -18.39 -33.85 -0.61
N GLY A 103 -18.09 -32.73 0.06
CA GLY A 103 -16.76 -32.39 0.51
C GLY A 103 -15.74 -32.38 -0.63
N THR A 104 -14.55 -32.92 -0.38
CA THR A 104 -13.45 -32.97 -1.38
C THR A 104 -13.76 -33.81 -2.62
N SER A 105 -14.76 -34.67 -2.58
CA SER A 105 -15.17 -35.52 -3.70
C SER A 105 -16.13 -34.82 -4.67
N ASP A 106 -16.70 -33.65 -4.29
CA ASP A 106 -17.58 -32.87 -5.16
C ASP A 106 -16.75 -32.16 -6.23
N PRO A 107 -17.10 -32.27 -7.53
CA PRO A 107 -16.41 -31.56 -8.61
C PRO A 107 -16.33 -30.03 -8.42
N ARG A 108 -17.22 -29.46 -7.62
CA ARG A 108 -17.27 -28.03 -7.29
C ARG A 108 -16.33 -27.63 -6.14
N TRP A 109 -15.73 -28.59 -5.43
CA TRP A 109 -14.87 -28.34 -4.28
C TRP A 109 -13.70 -27.38 -4.57
N PRO A 110 -12.96 -27.49 -5.69
CA PRO A 110 -11.90 -26.54 -6.02
C PRO A 110 -12.36 -25.08 -6.04
N ARG A 111 -13.61 -24.85 -6.48
CA ARG A 111 -14.23 -23.51 -6.48
C ARG A 111 -14.56 -23.03 -5.07
N VAL A 112 -15.04 -23.92 -4.20
CA VAL A 112 -15.25 -23.65 -2.77
C VAL A 112 -13.93 -23.21 -2.12
N VAL A 113 -12.84 -23.94 -2.35
CA VAL A 113 -11.52 -23.61 -1.82
C VAL A 113 -11.02 -22.24 -2.33
N GLN A 114 -11.22 -21.96 -3.61
CA GLN A 114 -10.85 -20.67 -4.19
C GLN A 114 -11.62 -19.51 -3.55
N ILE A 115 -12.95 -19.64 -3.40
CA ILE A 115 -13.80 -18.62 -2.77
C ILE A 115 -13.42 -18.45 -1.29
N ALA A 116 -13.23 -19.56 -0.56
CA ALA A 116 -12.81 -19.54 0.83
C ALA A 116 -11.45 -18.86 1.02
N ARG A 117 -10.50 -19.11 0.10
CA ARG A 117 -9.20 -18.43 0.08
C ARG A 117 -9.33 -16.93 -0.11
N THR A 118 -10.16 -16.50 -1.06
CA THR A 118 -10.41 -15.07 -1.30
C THR A 118 -11.07 -14.40 -0.09
N ARG A 119 -12.06 -15.06 0.53
CA ARG A 119 -12.69 -14.58 1.77
C ARG A 119 -11.67 -14.48 2.92
N GLY A 120 -10.85 -15.51 3.11
CA GLY A 120 -9.82 -15.52 4.15
C GLY A 120 -8.80 -14.40 3.99
N MET A 121 -8.37 -14.11 2.75
CA MET A 121 -7.49 -12.98 2.45
C MET A 121 -8.18 -11.64 2.73
N ALA A 122 -9.44 -11.49 2.32
CA ALA A 122 -10.21 -10.28 2.57
C ALA A 122 -10.39 -10.01 4.06
N MET A 123 -10.71 -11.03 4.86
CA MET A 123 -10.82 -10.90 6.32
C MET A 123 -9.48 -10.57 7.00
N ALA A 124 -8.38 -11.15 6.51
CA ALA A 124 -7.05 -10.83 7.03
C ALA A 124 -6.63 -9.40 6.70
N SER A 125 -7.04 -8.86 5.55
CA SER A 125 -6.71 -7.48 5.15
C SER A 125 -7.41 -6.43 6.02
N ASP A 126 -8.54 -6.75 6.67
CA ASP A 126 -9.21 -5.84 7.61
C ASP A 126 -8.35 -5.54 8.85
N ASP A 127 -7.42 -6.45 9.20
CA ASP A 127 -6.50 -6.24 10.30
C ASP A 127 -5.20 -5.55 9.88
N ALA A 128 -4.88 -5.51 8.59
CA ALA A 128 -3.62 -4.94 8.09
C ALA A 128 -3.48 -3.45 8.47
N GLU A 129 -4.57 -2.69 8.40
CA GLU A 129 -4.58 -1.28 8.79
C GLU A 129 -4.22 -1.09 10.27
N ARG A 130 -4.77 -1.93 11.15
CA ARG A 130 -4.48 -1.88 12.59
C ARG A 130 -3.02 -2.20 12.87
N PHE A 131 -2.48 -3.25 12.25
CA PHE A 131 -1.07 -3.63 12.42
C PHE A 131 -0.12 -2.58 11.87
N ALA A 132 -0.39 -2.03 10.68
CA ALA A 132 0.39 -0.94 10.12
C ALA A 132 0.39 0.29 11.03
N GLY A 133 -0.77 0.66 11.58
CA GLY A 133 -0.90 1.75 12.53
C GLY A 133 -0.08 1.55 13.81
N HIS A 134 -0.06 0.34 14.38
CA HIS A 134 0.76 0.04 15.56
C HIS A 134 2.26 0.10 15.25
N VAL A 135 2.70 -0.52 14.15
CA VAL A 135 4.11 -0.45 13.73
C VAL A 135 4.53 1.00 13.53
N HIS A 136 3.71 1.79 12.87
CA HIS A 136 3.98 3.21 12.65
C HIS A 136 4.07 4.00 13.95
N ALA A 137 3.11 3.83 14.88
CA ALA A 137 3.10 4.51 16.16
C ALA A 137 4.35 4.17 17.00
N VAL A 138 4.74 2.89 17.04
CA VAL A 138 5.97 2.46 17.73
C VAL A 138 7.19 3.06 17.07
N THR A 139 7.26 3.07 15.74
CA THR A 139 8.39 3.66 15.00
C THR A 139 8.51 5.16 15.27
N LEU A 140 7.41 5.91 15.24
CA LEU A 140 7.39 7.33 15.55
C LEU A 140 7.83 7.58 17.00
N LEU A 141 7.37 6.78 17.95
CA LEU A 141 7.78 6.89 19.36
C LEU A 141 9.28 6.69 19.51
N LEU A 142 9.85 5.68 18.84
CA LEU A 142 11.29 5.41 18.86
C LEU A 142 12.11 6.55 18.22
N VAL A 143 11.65 7.09 17.09
CA VAL A 143 12.28 8.25 16.45
C VAL A 143 12.23 9.47 17.36
N PHE A 144 11.08 9.73 17.99
CA PHE A 144 10.93 10.84 18.94
C PHE A 144 11.83 10.66 20.15
N ALA A 145 11.88 9.45 20.73
CA ALA A 145 12.75 9.15 21.86
C ALA A 145 14.23 9.32 21.51
N ALA A 146 14.66 8.83 20.34
CA ALA A 146 16.04 9.00 19.87
C ALA A 146 16.39 10.47 19.65
N THR A 147 15.45 11.25 19.09
CA THR A 147 15.61 12.70 18.89
C THR A 147 15.69 13.44 20.22
N ALA A 148 14.84 13.09 21.19
CA ALA A 148 14.88 13.68 22.53
C ALA A 148 16.20 13.38 23.26
N VAL A 149 16.69 12.15 23.18
CA VAL A 149 18.01 11.75 23.74
C VAL A 149 19.14 12.56 23.11
N TYR A 150 19.09 12.78 21.79
CA TYR A 150 20.06 13.62 21.09
C TYR A 150 20.09 15.06 21.64
N PHE A 151 18.90 15.69 21.76
CA PHE A 151 18.82 17.07 22.25
C PHE A 151 19.17 17.23 23.72
N VAL A 152 18.93 16.22 24.56
CA VAL A 152 19.22 16.28 25.99
C VAL A 152 20.72 16.06 26.27
N ASN A 153 21.36 15.17 25.51
CA ASN A 153 22.74 14.74 25.81
C ASN A 153 23.80 15.39 24.89
N ASP A 154 23.39 16.20 23.92
CA ASP A 154 24.24 16.73 22.84
C ASP A 154 25.07 15.65 22.10
N ARG A 155 24.79 14.38 22.37
CA ARG A 155 25.46 13.20 21.81
C ARG A 155 24.45 12.08 21.61
N VAL A 156 24.55 11.39 20.52
CA VAL A 156 23.85 10.11 20.33
C VAL A 156 24.82 9.01 20.74
N PRO A 157 24.53 8.23 21.79
CA PRO A 157 25.43 7.19 22.23
C PRO A 157 25.61 6.15 21.12
N LEU A 158 26.86 5.88 20.75
CA LEU A 158 27.25 4.72 19.96
C LEU A 158 27.77 3.67 20.94
N TRP A 159 26.99 2.65 21.19
CA TRP A 159 27.41 1.52 21.98
C TRP A 159 28.22 0.53 21.11
N ASP A 160 29.06 -0.29 21.74
CA ASP A 160 29.89 -1.29 21.04
C ASP A 160 29.08 -2.24 20.12
N TRP A 161 27.83 -2.51 20.49
CA TRP A 161 26.92 -3.31 19.66
C TRP A 161 26.38 -2.57 18.43
N ALA A 162 26.48 -1.25 18.36
CA ALA A 162 25.91 -0.47 17.26
C ALA A 162 26.62 -0.78 15.92
N SER A 163 27.93 -1.00 15.93
CA SER A 163 28.69 -1.32 14.72
C SER A 163 28.26 -2.66 14.08
N PRO A 164 28.25 -3.81 14.80
CA PRO A 164 27.75 -5.05 14.21
C PRO A 164 26.25 -4.98 13.84
N ALA A 165 25.44 -4.24 14.61
CA ALA A 165 24.03 -4.07 14.30
C ALA A 165 23.81 -3.24 13.03
N THR A 166 24.57 -2.18 12.79
CA THR A 166 24.50 -1.41 11.53
C THR A 166 24.98 -2.22 10.34
N THR A 167 26.01 -3.06 10.52
CA THR A 167 26.49 -4.00 9.51
C THR A 167 25.38 -4.98 9.12
N PHE A 168 24.73 -5.59 10.11
CA PHE A 168 23.56 -6.44 9.87
C PHE A 168 22.42 -5.67 9.18
N GLY A 169 22.12 -4.45 9.66
CA GLY A 169 21.09 -3.58 9.07
C GLY A 169 21.37 -3.24 7.60
N THR A 170 22.61 -2.91 7.26
CA THR A 170 22.99 -2.64 5.86
C THR A 170 22.84 -3.89 4.97
N LEU A 171 23.14 -5.09 5.50
CA LEU A 171 22.91 -6.34 4.77
C LEU A 171 21.42 -6.61 4.52
N VAL A 172 20.56 -6.35 5.53
CA VAL A 172 19.10 -6.47 5.40
C VAL A 172 18.58 -5.51 4.34
N LEU A 173 18.97 -4.25 4.38
CA LEU A 173 18.54 -3.24 3.39
C LEU A 173 19.12 -3.54 1.99
N GLY A 174 20.36 -3.99 1.90
CA GLY A 174 20.99 -4.41 0.65
C GLY A 174 20.29 -5.63 0.05
N GLY A 175 19.95 -6.62 0.87
CA GLY A 175 19.15 -7.78 0.47
C GLY A 175 17.77 -7.38 -0.05
N PHE A 176 17.14 -6.41 0.60
CA PHE A 176 15.87 -5.85 0.12
C PHE A 176 16.01 -5.15 -1.24
N ALA A 177 17.05 -4.32 -1.42
CA ALA A 177 17.32 -3.68 -2.71
C ALA A 177 17.54 -4.71 -3.81
N LEU A 178 18.34 -5.74 -3.55
CA LEU A 178 18.56 -6.84 -4.48
C LEU A 178 17.25 -7.55 -4.80
N ALA A 179 16.41 -7.83 -3.80
CA ALA A 179 15.10 -8.44 -4.00
C ALA A 179 14.19 -7.57 -4.90
N LEU A 180 14.20 -6.24 -4.75
CA LEU A 180 13.47 -5.33 -5.64
C LEU A 180 13.98 -5.37 -7.08
N VAL A 181 15.30 -5.42 -7.28
CA VAL A 181 15.90 -5.55 -8.62
C VAL A 181 15.50 -6.90 -9.26
N LEU A 182 15.60 -7.99 -8.50
CA LEU A 182 15.20 -9.32 -8.98
C LEU A 182 13.70 -9.40 -9.26
N LEU A 183 12.86 -8.75 -8.42
CA LEU A 183 11.42 -8.63 -8.65
C LEU A 183 11.13 -7.84 -9.93
N GLY A 184 11.79 -6.71 -10.14
CA GLY A 184 11.66 -5.91 -11.35
C GLY A 184 12.07 -6.71 -12.61
N ARG A 185 13.20 -7.43 -12.55
CA ARG A 185 13.64 -8.33 -13.63
C ARG A 185 12.63 -9.46 -13.88
N SER A 186 12.10 -10.06 -12.81
CA SER A 186 11.08 -11.09 -12.90
C SER A 186 9.77 -10.55 -13.49
N ALA A 187 9.36 -9.34 -13.08
CA ALA A 187 8.18 -8.67 -13.64
C ALA A 187 8.32 -8.40 -15.15
N TYR A 188 9.51 -8.04 -15.59
CA TYR A 188 9.78 -7.85 -17.02
C TYR A 188 9.60 -9.15 -17.82
N ARG A 189 9.97 -10.30 -17.25
CA ARG A 189 9.91 -11.61 -17.92
C ARG A 189 8.56 -12.32 -17.74
N ASN A 190 7.84 -12.06 -16.65
CA ASN A 190 6.60 -12.75 -16.30
C ASN A 190 5.38 -11.84 -16.56
N ALA A 191 4.56 -12.20 -17.55
CA ALA A 191 3.37 -11.45 -17.93
C ALA A 191 2.33 -11.33 -16.78
N GLN A 192 2.18 -12.37 -15.97
CA GLN A 192 1.24 -12.36 -14.83
C GLN A 192 1.69 -11.40 -13.73
N LEU A 193 2.99 -11.40 -13.39
CA LEU A 193 3.55 -10.48 -12.40
C LEU A 193 3.48 -9.04 -12.89
N ARG A 194 3.80 -8.83 -14.17
CA ARG A 194 3.67 -7.52 -14.84
C ARG A 194 2.24 -6.98 -14.77
N ARG A 195 1.24 -7.85 -15.02
CA ARG A 195 -0.17 -7.48 -14.90
C ARG A 195 -0.54 -7.11 -13.46
N THR A 196 -0.07 -7.86 -12.48
CA THR A 196 -0.32 -7.56 -11.05
C THR A 196 0.29 -6.22 -10.64
N ILE A 197 1.53 -5.95 -11.05
CA ILE A 197 2.19 -4.65 -10.81
C ILE A 197 1.44 -3.53 -11.52
N GLY A 198 0.99 -3.75 -12.76
CA GLY A 198 0.17 -2.80 -13.50
C GLY A 198 -1.14 -2.45 -12.77
N ILE A 199 -1.85 -3.44 -12.23
CA ILE A 199 -3.06 -3.21 -11.42
C ILE A 199 -2.76 -2.37 -10.18
N LEU A 200 -1.68 -2.68 -9.45
CA LEU A 200 -1.28 -1.90 -8.27
C LEU A 200 -0.90 -0.46 -8.65
N TRP A 201 -0.20 -0.30 -9.77
CA TRP A 201 0.15 1.01 -10.32
C TRP A 201 -1.11 1.80 -10.70
N ASP A 202 -2.05 1.18 -11.41
CA ASP A 202 -3.32 1.80 -11.79
C ASP A 202 -4.13 2.24 -10.56
N LEU A 203 -4.20 1.41 -9.52
CA LEU A 203 -4.86 1.75 -8.26
C LEU A 203 -4.18 2.95 -7.59
N ALA A 204 -2.85 2.95 -7.52
CA ALA A 204 -2.08 4.02 -6.89
C ALA A 204 -2.11 5.32 -7.70
N THR A 205 -2.30 5.23 -9.03
CA THR A 205 -2.26 6.38 -9.93
C THR A 205 -3.64 6.82 -10.44
N PHE A 206 -4.72 6.20 -10.01
CA PHE A 206 -6.07 6.54 -10.46
C PHE A 206 -6.53 7.93 -9.95
N TRP A 207 -6.17 8.29 -8.71
CA TRP A 207 -6.67 9.52 -8.08
C TRP A 207 -5.55 10.47 -7.64
N PRO A 208 -5.88 11.71 -7.29
CA PRO A 208 -5.44 12.93 -7.94
C PRO A 208 -3.93 13.10 -7.88
N ARG A 209 -3.35 13.41 -9.01
CA ARG A 209 -1.93 13.63 -9.18
C ARG A 209 -1.61 15.00 -9.72
N ALA A 210 -2.56 15.88 -9.61
CA ALA A 210 -2.45 17.22 -10.12
C ALA A 210 -1.21 18.00 -9.62
N SER A 211 -0.56 17.48 -8.55
CA SER A 211 0.54 18.18 -7.90
C SER A 211 1.94 17.60 -8.14
N HIS A 212 2.08 16.46 -8.84
CA HIS A 212 3.41 15.86 -9.04
C HIS A 212 3.84 15.90 -10.51
N PRO A 213 4.88 16.69 -10.87
CA PRO A 213 5.26 16.93 -12.26
C PRO A 213 5.75 15.67 -13.02
N LEU A 214 6.23 14.65 -12.30
CA LEU A 214 6.72 13.40 -12.88
C LEU A 214 5.68 12.27 -12.87
N ALA A 215 4.50 12.49 -12.30
CA ALA A 215 3.46 11.48 -12.32
C ALA A 215 2.77 11.48 -13.69
N PRO A 216 2.49 10.31 -14.28
CA PRO A 216 1.73 10.24 -15.52
C PRO A 216 0.31 10.77 -15.30
N PRO A 217 -0.36 11.36 -16.29
CA PRO A 217 -1.71 11.91 -16.15
C PRO A 217 -2.69 10.85 -15.67
N CYS A 218 -3.65 11.26 -14.82
CA CYS A 218 -4.69 10.38 -14.33
C CYS A 218 -5.56 9.91 -15.48
N TYR A 219 -5.66 8.62 -15.70
CA TYR A 219 -6.44 8.13 -16.83
C TYR A 219 -7.95 8.34 -16.66
N CYS A 220 -8.45 8.61 -15.45
CA CYS A 220 -9.84 8.97 -15.26
C CYS A 220 -10.21 10.30 -15.94
N GLU A 221 -9.28 11.25 -16.04
CA GLU A 221 -9.48 12.50 -16.79
C GLU A 221 -9.80 12.26 -18.27
N ARG A 222 -9.34 11.13 -18.79
CA ARG A 222 -9.59 10.72 -20.16
C ARG A 222 -10.77 9.75 -20.26
N ALA A 223 -10.90 8.82 -19.31
CA ALA A 223 -11.93 7.80 -19.33
C ALA A 223 -13.33 8.34 -19.04
N LEU A 224 -13.47 9.31 -18.13
CA LEU A 224 -14.79 9.84 -17.75
C LEU A 224 -15.46 10.59 -18.89
N PRO A 225 -14.81 11.56 -19.58
CA PRO A 225 -15.42 12.24 -20.72
C PRO A 225 -15.80 11.27 -21.87
N ASP A 226 -14.96 10.26 -22.13
CA ASP A 226 -15.25 9.25 -23.15
C ASP A 226 -16.47 8.42 -22.80
N LEU A 227 -16.62 8.01 -21.54
CA LEU A 227 -17.78 7.28 -21.05
C LEU A 227 -19.06 8.13 -21.08
N ILE A 228 -19.00 9.38 -20.67
CA ILE A 228 -20.12 10.32 -20.74
C ILE A 228 -20.57 10.46 -22.20
N CYS A 229 -19.61 10.70 -23.10
CA CYS A 229 -19.89 10.80 -24.52
C CYS A 229 -20.56 9.53 -25.05
N ARG A 230 -20.07 8.36 -24.68
CA ARG A 230 -20.66 7.06 -25.10
C ARG A 230 -22.08 6.87 -24.57
N ILE A 231 -22.34 7.26 -23.32
CA ILE A 231 -23.69 7.24 -22.76
C ILE A 231 -24.59 8.11 -23.60
N ARG A 232 -24.21 9.36 -23.86
CA ARG A 232 -24.97 10.34 -24.65
C ARG A 232 -25.24 9.87 -26.08
N VAL A 233 -24.24 9.28 -26.73
CA VAL A 233 -24.38 8.76 -28.10
C VAL A 233 -25.25 7.49 -28.14
N THR A 234 -25.23 6.67 -27.08
CA THR A 234 -26.03 5.42 -27.02
C THR A 234 -27.49 5.70 -26.62
N GLU A 235 -27.75 6.89 -26.07
CA GLU A 235 -29.08 7.28 -25.63
C GLU A 235 -30.02 7.54 -26.81
N GLY A 236 -31.13 6.80 -26.84
CA GLY A 236 -32.37 7.19 -27.53
C GLY A 236 -33.40 7.48 -26.43
N PRO A 237 -34.53 8.15 -26.76
CA PRO A 237 -35.54 8.58 -25.79
C PRO A 237 -36.05 7.47 -24.87
N ASP A 238 -35.98 6.20 -25.30
CA ASP A 238 -36.48 5.03 -24.56
C ASP A 238 -35.36 4.06 -24.11
N ARG A 239 -34.10 4.38 -24.32
CA ARG A 239 -33.01 3.46 -24.00
C ARG A 239 -32.46 3.70 -22.58
N ARG A 240 -32.30 2.60 -21.86
CA ARG A 240 -31.64 2.57 -20.55
C ARG A 240 -30.24 1.97 -20.68
N VAL A 241 -29.26 2.57 -20.01
CA VAL A 241 -27.89 2.09 -20.01
C VAL A 241 -27.63 1.34 -18.69
N VAL A 242 -27.12 0.13 -18.78
CA VAL A 242 -26.65 -0.63 -17.61
C VAL A 242 -25.13 -0.61 -17.60
N LEU A 243 -24.56 0.04 -16.60
CA LEU A 243 -23.13 0.04 -16.33
C LEU A 243 -22.78 -1.17 -15.46
N SER A 244 -22.05 -2.11 -16.01
CA SER A 244 -21.51 -3.26 -15.27
C SER A 244 -20.05 -3.00 -14.95
N ALA A 245 -19.75 -2.77 -13.67
CA ALA A 245 -18.44 -2.33 -13.22
C ALA A 245 -17.80 -3.33 -12.24
N HIS A 246 -16.56 -3.76 -12.55
CA HIS A 246 -15.78 -4.67 -11.74
C HIS A 246 -14.51 -4.03 -11.21
N SER A 247 -14.18 -4.31 -9.94
CA SER A 247 -12.93 -3.85 -9.32
C SER A 247 -12.74 -2.34 -9.49
N GLN A 248 -11.66 -1.89 -10.10
CA GLN A 248 -11.36 -0.48 -10.36
C GLN A 248 -12.42 0.19 -11.27
N GLY A 249 -13.06 -0.55 -12.15
CA GLY A 249 -14.20 -0.04 -12.93
C GLY A 249 -15.31 0.53 -12.06
N THR A 250 -15.46 0.05 -10.81
CA THR A 250 -16.47 0.58 -9.88
C THR A 250 -16.11 1.99 -9.39
N VAL A 251 -14.82 2.32 -9.32
CA VAL A 251 -14.35 3.67 -8.95
C VAL A 251 -14.61 4.64 -10.09
N ILE A 252 -14.34 4.22 -11.33
CA ILE A 252 -14.64 4.99 -12.54
C ILE A 252 -16.15 5.23 -12.63
N ALA A 253 -16.95 4.18 -12.45
CA ALA A 253 -18.41 4.26 -12.50
C ALA A 253 -18.97 5.17 -11.39
N ALA A 254 -18.42 5.12 -10.18
CA ALA A 254 -18.79 6.02 -9.09
C ALA A 254 -18.50 7.49 -9.43
N ALA A 255 -17.29 7.75 -9.95
CA ALA A 255 -16.91 9.09 -10.39
C ALA A 255 -17.77 9.57 -11.58
N LEU A 256 -18.14 8.67 -12.47
CA LEU A 256 -19.03 8.95 -13.59
C LEU A 256 -20.43 9.36 -13.11
N VAL A 257 -21.04 8.60 -12.19
CA VAL A 257 -22.38 8.89 -11.65
C VAL A 257 -22.44 10.27 -11.01
N LEU A 258 -21.37 10.71 -10.36
CA LEU A 258 -21.28 12.04 -9.74
C LEU A 258 -21.19 13.17 -10.78
N GLN A 259 -20.83 12.87 -12.03
CA GLN A 259 -20.69 13.86 -13.10
C GLN A 259 -21.85 13.84 -14.12
N LEU A 260 -22.70 12.84 -14.07
CA LEU A 260 -23.88 12.77 -14.92
C LEU A 260 -24.92 13.81 -14.48
N GLU A 261 -25.63 14.38 -15.43
CA GLU A 261 -26.81 15.22 -15.18
C GLU A 261 -27.99 14.38 -14.67
N ASP A 262 -28.97 14.97 -14.02
CA ASP A 262 -30.09 14.27 -13.39
C ASP A 262 -30.85 13.39 -14.40
N GLU A 263 -31.13 13.95 -15.58
CA GLU A 263 -31.80 13.24 -16.67
C GLU A 263 -31.01 12.03 -17.19
N GLU A 264 -29.69 12.16 -17.24
CA GLU A 264 -28.81 11.06 -17.65
C GLU A 264 -28.78 9.97 -16.56
N ARG A 265 -28.74 10.36 -15.27
CA ARG A 265 -28.73 9.42 -14.14
C ARG A 265 -30.00 8.58 -14.06
N GLU A 266 -31.15 9.12 -14.34
CA GLU A 266 -32.42 8.37 -14.35
C GLU A 266 -32.41 7.19 -15.31
N ARG A 267 -31.67 7.30 -16.40
CA ARG A 267 -31.55 6.27 -17.44
C ARG A 267 -30.43 5.28 -17.19
N VAL A 268 -29.51 5.58 -16.27
CA VAL A 268 -28.39 4.71 -15.94
C VAL A 268 -28.74 3.81 -14.76
N ARG A 269 -28.36 2.54 -14.87
CA ARG A 269 -28.35 1.56 -13.77
C ARG A 269 -26.94 1.06 -13.56
N LEU A 270 -26.52 0.98 -12.32
CA LEU A 270 -25.16 0.57 -11.96
C LEU A 270 -25.17 -0.79 -11.25
N LEU A 271 -24.41 -1.72 -11.82
CA LEU A 271 -24.12 -3.01 -11.23
C LEU A 271 -22.64 -3.05 -10.85
N THR A 272 -22.34 -3.20 -9.55
CA THR A 272 -20.97 -3.25 -9.06
C THR A 272 -20.62 -4.58 -8.41
N TYR A 273 -19.39 -5.07 -8.66
CA TYR A 273 -18.88 -6.28 -8.03
C TYR A 273 -17.37 -6.21 -7.84
N GLY A 274 -16.88 -6.80 -6.74
CA GLY A 274 -15.46 -6.72 -6.38
C GLY A 274 -14.97 -5.29 -6.12
N SER A 275 -15.86 -4.41 -5.64
CA SER A 275 -15.57 -2.98 -5.48
C SER A 275 -14.54 -2.68 -4.40
N PRO A 276 -13.45 -1.94 -4.69
CA PRO A 276 -12.48 -1.49 -3.70
C PRO A 276 -12.90 -0.20 -2.97
N LEU A 277 -14.04 0.42 -3.32
CA LEU A 277 -14.46 1.73 -2.84
C LEU A 277 -14.49 1.80 -1.31
N ARG A 278 -15.19 0.88 -0.64
CA ARG A 278 -15.31 0.90 0.82
C ARG A 278 -14.03 0.57 1.56
N ARG A 279 -13.25 -0.39 1.06
CA ARG A 279 -12.08 -0.91 1.78
C ARG A 279 -10.80 -0.15 1.49
N LEU A 280 -10.61 0.24 0.25
CA LEU A 280 -9.37 0.89 -0.18
C LEU A 280 -9.54 2.40 -0.32
N TYR A 281 -10.48 2.83 -1.17
CA TYR A 281 -10.62 4.25 -1.49
C TYR A 281 -11.22 5.07 -0.34
N ALA A 282 -12.22 4.57 0.36
CA ALA A 282 -12.76 5.26 1.53
C ALA A 282 -11.75 5.36 2.69
N GLY A 283 -10.85 4.37 2.83
CA GLY A 283 -9.76 4.43 3.81
C GLY A 283 -8.64 5.40 3.41
N ALA A 284 -8.23 5.39 2.14
CA ALA A 284 -7.14 6.22 1.64
C ALA A 284 -7.59 7.67 1.33
N PHE A 285 -8.83 7.86 0.89
CA PHE A 285 -9.38 9.15 0.44
C PHE A 285 -10.75 9.43 1.07
N PRO A 286 -10.86 9.54 2.42
CA PRO A 286 -12.14 9.65 3.12
C PRO A 286 -12.91 10.92 2.77
N ALA A 287 -12.23 11.98 2.37
CA ALA A 287 -12.87 13.23 1.92
C ALA A 287 -13.62 13.07 0.60
N TRP A 288 -13.19 12.12 -0.25
CA TRP A 288 -13.76 11.92 -1.59
C TRP A 288 -14.69 10.71 -1.66
N PHE A 289 -14.38 9.65 -0.92
CA PHE A 289 -15.11 8.38 -0.92
C PHE A 289 -15.56 7.99 0.48
N GLY A 290 -15.83 8.97 1.33
CA GLY A 290 -16.37 8.74 2.67
C GLY A 290 -17.75 8.03 2.62
N PRO A 291 -18.24 7.51 3.76
CA PRO A 291 -19.54 6.84 3.83
C PRO A 291 -20.69 7.67 3.26
N SER A 292 -20.69 8.98 3.53
CA SER A 292 -21.69 9.93 3.02
C SER A 292 -21.69 10.02 1.49
N THR A 293 -20.50 10.09 0.88
CA THR A 293 -20.38 10.14 -0.60
C THR A 293 -20.86 8.84 -1.23
N LEU A 294 -20.49 7.69 -0.66
CA LEU A 294 -20.92 6.39 -1.16
C LEU A 294 -22.44 6.20 -1.03
N GLU A 295 -23.02 6.69 0.04
CA GLU A 295 -24.46 6.70 0.25
C GLU A 295 -25.17 7.64 -0.74
N THR A 296 -24.60 8.80 -1.02
CA THR A 296 -25.08 9.74 -2.04
C THR A 296 -25.08 9.10 -3.43
N ILE A 297 -23.97 8.45 -3.82
CA ILE A 297 -23.90 7.73 -5.11
C ILE A 297 -25.02 6.67 -5.20
N GLY A 298 -25.26 5.93 -4.10
CA GLY A 298 -26.35 4.95 -4.04
C GLY A 298 -27.73 5.58 -4.21
N ARG A 299 -27.97 6.71 -3.54
CA ARG A 299 -29.24 7.44 -3.64
C ARG A 299 -29.50 8.02 -5.02
N LEU A 300 -28.49 8.62 -5.64
CA LEU A 300 -28.60 9.23 -6.97
C LEU A 300 -29.03 8.25 -8.08
N LEU A 301 -28.90 6.95 -7.85
CA LEU A 301 -29.29 5.90 -8.80
C LEU A 301 -30.63 5.24 -8.47
N LEU A 302 -31.28 5.66 -7.39
CA LEU A 302 -32.61 5.17 -7.05
C LEU A 302 -33.68 5.99 -7.78
N PRO A 303 -34.73 5.35 -8.32
CA PRO A 303 -35.85 6.05 -8.93
C PRO A 303 -36.53 6.96 -7.92
N GLY A 304 -36.66 8.26 -8.26
CA GLY A 304 -37.36 9.25 -7.41
C GLY A 304 -36.53 9.83 -6.27
N ALA A 305 -35.21 9.73 -6.30
CA ALA A 305 -34.32 10.35 -5.33
C ALA A 305 -33.86 11.76 -5.79
N THR A 306 -34.84 12.64 -6.08
CA THR A 306 -34.60 14.09 -6.26
C THR A 306 -34.99 14.84 -5.00
#